data_b0e2f8b3b8bc370a94041c58e0a5401e
#
_entry.id   b0e2f8b3b8bc370a94041c58e0a5401e
#
_cell.length_a   1.000
_cell.length_b   1.000
_cell.length_c   1.000
_cell.angle_alpha   90.00
_cell.angle_beta   90.00
_cell.angle_gamma   90.00
#
_symmetry.space_group_name_H-M   'P 1'
#
loop_
_entity.id
_entity.type
_entity.pdbx_description
1 polymer ?
#
loop_
_entity_poly.entity_id
_entity_poly.type
_entity_poly.pdbx_seq_one_letter_code
_entity_poly.pdbx_strand_id
1 'polypeptide(L)'
;MLLRMFCSLCLALSLTSPALALNVADALERAVSVPDNVERVICSGSGCLRLLAYLQGQELVVAVDDIESKRNRFDSRPYALANPQFKDLPIFGQFRGQDNPELILTLDPQPQLIFKTFATMGHDPVELQAKTGIPVVVLEVGNLGPQRERFYSSLRLMGEVAGKSARAEELISYFEAVIADLTARTADIPEAGRPSAYLGGVAYKGPHGFQSTEPGYPPFAFVGARNLVHSEGGAAKDVSNTSVAKEQIVAWDPDYLFVDLSTQQMGDRAGGLHELRTDPAYATLTAVREGRVFGVLPYNWYSQNYESILANAYFIGKTLYPERFADIDPAAKADEIYSFIVGKPVFRAMNETFGNLAYTRISVR
;
A
#
# COMPACT_ATOMS: atom_id res chain seq x y z
N MET A 1 -84.09 -2.11 -13.57
CA MET A 1 -83.29 -1.71 -12.40
C MET A 1 -81.85 -2.00 -12.72
N LEU A 2 -81.11 -1.05 -13.32
CA LEU A 2 -79.73 -1.22 -13.80
C LEU A 2 -78.76 -0.76 -12.69
N LEU A 3 -77.96 -1.67 -12.17
CA LEU A 3 -76.91 -1.43 -11.20
C LEU A 3 -75.62 -1.04 -11.94
N ARG A 4 -75.21 0.24 -11.83
CA ARG A 4 -73.97 0.77 -12.37
C ARG A 4 -72.83 0.43 -11.41
N MET A 5 -71.93 -0.47 -11.83
CA MET A 5 -70.66 -0.74 -11.16
C MET A 5 -69.62 0.33 -11.55
N PHE A 6 -69.26 1.21 -10.61
CA PHE A 6 -68.15 2.17 -10.73
C PHE A 6 -66.85 1.42 -10.40
N CYS A 7 -66.02 1.18 -11.39
CA CYS A 7 -64.67 0.68 -11.20
C CYS A 7 -63.71 1.87 -10.96
N SER A 8 -63.32 2.12 -9.70
CA SER A 8 -62.33 3.12 -9.36
C SER A 8 -60.94 2.56 -9.64
N LEU A 9 -60.30 3.06 -10.68
CA LEU A 9 -58.94 2.78 -11.04
C LEU A 9 -58.02 3.68 -10.16
N CYS A 10 -57.47 3.14 -9.08
CA CYS A 10 -56.43 3.81 -8.30
C CYS A 10 -55.12 3.78 -9.08
N LEU A 11 -54.76 4.92 -9.70
CA LEU A 11 -53.46 5.13 -10.32
C LEU A 11 -52.44 5.42 -9.20
N ALA A 12 -51.64 4.39 -8.84
CA ALA A 12 -50.51 4.58 -7.92
C ALA A 12 -49.42 5.40 -8.63
N LEU A 13 -49.37 6.73 -8.37
CA LEU A 13 -48.23 7.54 -8.74
C LEU A 13 -47.00 7.07 -7.88
N SER A 14 -46.08 6.34 -8.47
CA SER A 14 -44.78 6.10 -7.90
C SER A 14 -44.02 7.44 -7.88
N LEU A 15 -43.96 8.09 -6.74
CA LEU A 15 -43.08 9.24 -6.51
C LEU A 15 -41.64 8.72 -6.53
N THR A 16 -41.00 8.74 -7.70
CA THR A 16 -39.54 8.63 -7.78
C THR A 16 -38.97 9.93 -7.19
N SER A 17 -38.55 9.88 -5.92
CA SER A 17 -37.73 10.95 -5.37
C SER A 17 -36.50 11.11 -6.28
N PRO A 18 -36.16 12.33 -6.72
CA PRO A 18 -34.92 12.55 -7.42
C PRO A 18 -33.78 12.10 -6.47
N ALA A 19 -32.96 11.14 -6.91
CA ALA A 19 -31.75 10.80 -6.18
C ALA A 19 -30.94 12.10 -6.09
N LEU A 20 -30.73 12.59 -4.89
CA LEU A 20 -29.85 13.72 -4.64
C LEU A 20 -28.44 13.23 -4.98
N ALA A 21 -27.80 13.83 -5.96
CA ALA A 21 -26.43 13.48 -6.33
C ALA A 21 -25.47 14.24 -5.42
N LEU A 22 -24.55 13.52 -4.78
CA LEU A 22 -23.45 14.12 -4.05
C LEU A 22 -22.45 14.72 -5.04
N ASN A 23 -22.05 15.99 -4.87
CA ASN A 23 -21.01 16.60 -5.68
C ASN A 23 -19.72 16.67 -4.87
N VAL A 24 -18.68 16.01 -5.36
CA VAL A 24 -17.35 16.00 -4.73
C VAL A 24 -16.31 16.64 -5.63
N ALA A 25 -15.29 17.27 -5.03
CA ALA A 25 -14.09 17.68 -5.73
C ALA A 25 -13.07 16.52 -5.66
N ASP A 26 -12.67 16.00 -6.79
CA ASP A 26 -11.67 14.91 -6.83
C ASP A 26 -10.21 15.46 -6.78
N ALA A 27 -9.23 14.57 -6.79
CA ALA A 27 -7.81 14.93 -6.69
C ALA A 27 -7.28 15.75 -7.89
N LEU A 28 -8.04 15.88 -8.96
CA LEU A 28 -7.77 16.79 -10.09
C LEU A 28 -8.60 18.07 -10.02
N GLU A 29 -9.20 18.38 -8.86
CA GLU A 29 -10.07 19.53 -8.64
C GLU A 29 -11.33 19.54 -9.56
N ARG A 30 -11.72 18.37 -10.10
CA ARG A 30 -12.92 18.23 -10.91
C ARG A 30 -14.15 18.10 -10.00
N ALA A 31 -15.23 18.82 -10.32
CA ALA A 31 -16.52 18.56 -9.72
C ALA A 31 -17.12 17.30 -10.35
N VAL A 32 -17.28 16.25 -9.55
CA VAL A 32 -17.84 14.96 -9.98
C VAL A 32 -19.16 14.73 -9.25
N SER A 33 -20.23 14.52 -10.01
CA SER A 33 -21.53 14.16 -9.47
C SER A 33 -21.59 12.65 -9.30
N VAL A 34 -21.74 12.17 -8.06
CA VAL A 34 -21.78 10.74 -7.70
C VAL A 34 -23.14 10.38 -7.11
N PRO A 35 -23.60 9.12 -7.21
CA PRO A 35 -24.85 8.68 -6.58
C PRO A 35 -24.82 8.85 -5.05
N ASP A 36 -25.94 9.20 -4.42
CA ASP A 36 -26.04 9.35 -2.95
C ASP A 36 -25.74 8.05 -2.17
N ASN A 37 -26.08 6.91 -2.75
CA ASN A 37 -25.83 5.60 -2.17
C ASN A 37 -25.02 4.76 -3.14
N VAL A 38 -23.72 4.65 -2.89
CA VAL A 38 -22.79 3.87 -3.69
C VAL A 38 -22.67 2.46 -3.09
N GLU A 39 -23.18 1.47 -3.80
CA GLU A 39 -23.18 0.05 -3.41
C GLU A 39 -22.30 -0.81 -4.30
N ARG A 40 -21.91 -0.30 -5.48
CA ARG A 40 -21.14 -1.05 -6.47
C ARG A 40 -20.06 -0.18 -7.08
N VAL A 41 -18.81 -0.58 -6.88
CA VAL A 41 -17.65 0.16 -7.39
C VAL A 41 -16.65 -0.77 -8.08
N ILE A 42 -15.81 -0.19 -8.91
CA ILE A 42 -14.53 -0.75 -9.31
C ILE A 42 -13.41 0.22 -8.92
N CYS A 43 -12.23 -0.34 -8.65
CA CYS A 43 -11.05 0.41 -8.27
C CYS A 43 -9.98 0.26 -9.36
N SER A 44 -9.77 1.32 -10.15
CA SER A 44 -8.79 1.37 -11.23
C SER A 44 -7.46 1.94 -10.75
N GLY A 45 -6.37 1.35 -11.21
CA GLY A 45 -5.02 1.84 -10.95
C GLY A 45 -4.38 1.31 -9.66
N SER A 46 -3.06 1.48 -9.60
CA SER A 46 -2.24 0.88 -8.55
C SER A 46 -2.60 1.41 -7.16
N GLY A 47 -2.95 0.52 -6.23
CA GLY A 47 -3.28 0.86 -4.85
C GLY A 47 -4.70 1.37 -4.61
N CYS A 48 -5.53 1.54 -5.64
CA CYS A 48 -6.90 1.99 -5.48
C CYS A 48 -7.72 1.02 -4.62
N LEU A 49 -7.74 -0.26 -4.98
CA LEU A 49 -8.48 -1.30 -4.23
C LEU A 49 -7.98 -1.44 -2.78
N ARG A 50 -6.69 -1.20 -2.53
CA ARG A 50 -6.11 -1.17 -1.19
C ARG A 50 -6.77 -0.10 -0.32
N LEU A 51 -6.94 1.14 -0.83
CA LEU A 51 -7.57 2.23 -0.07
C LEU A 51 -9.00 1.85 0.33
N LEU A 52 -9.75 1.23 -0.57
CA LEU A 52 -11.11 0.77 -0.28
C LEU A 52 -11.12 -0.36 0.76
N ALA A 53 -10.18 -1.31 0.67
CA ALA A 53 -10.04 -2.36 1.67
C ALA A 53 -9.68 -1.83 3.07
N TYR A 54 -8.88 -0.77 3.16
CA TYR A 54 -8.60 -0.07 4.43
C TYR A 54 -9.86 0.54 5.05
N LEU A 55 -10.74 1.06 4.20
CA LEU A 55 -12.05 1.58 4.61
C LEU A 55 -13.06 0.49 4.95
N GLN A 56 -12.68 -0.79 4.88
CA GLN A 56 -13.58 -1.93 5.06
C GLN A 56 -14.76 -1.88 4.08
N GLY A 57 -14.49 -1.46 2.82
CA GLY A 57 -15.47 -1.33 1.74
C GLY A 57 -15.38 -2.44 0.70
N GLN A 58 -14.78 -3.58 1.02
CA GLN A 58 -14.59 -4.71 0.10
C GLN A 58 -15.88 -5.31 -0.43
N GLU A 59 -16.98 -5.16 0.28
CA GLU A 59 -18.33 -5.60 -0.14
C GLU A 59 -18.89 -4.79 -1.31
N LEU A 60 -18.37 -3.58 -1.55
CA LEU A 60 -18.80 -2.73 -2.65
C LEU A 60 -18.16 -3.12 -4.00
N VAL A 61 -17.12 -3.95 -3.98
CA VAL A 61 -16.32 -4.28 -5.18
C VAL A 61 -17.04 -5.30 -6.04
N VAL A 62 -17.36 -4.93 -7.29
CA VAL A 62 -18.05 -5.82 -8.24
C VAL A 62 -17.13 -6.42 -9.30
N ALA A 63 -15.96 -5.84 -9.56
CA ALA A 63 -14.95 -6.35 -10.45
C ALA A 63 -13.57 -5.81 -10.11
N VAL A 64 -12.51 -6.45 -10.57
CA VAL A 64 -11.12 -6.12 -10.29
C VAL A 64 -10.30 -6.02 -11.57
N ASP A 65 -9.09 -5.44 -11.48
CA ASP A 65 -8.13 -5.56 -12.57
C ASP A 65 -7.39 -6.92 -12.53
N ASP A 66 -6.66 -7.23 -13.59
CA ASP A 66 -6.06 -8.56 -13.81
C ASP A 66 -4.99 -8.94 -12.76
N ILE A 67 -4.38 -7.98 -12.07
CA ILE A 67 -3.37 -8.27 -11.03
C ILE A 67 -4.00 -8.88 -9.77
N GLU A 68 -5.25 -8.54 -9.49
CA GLU A 68 -5.96 -9.04 -8.30
C GLU A 68 -6.37 -10.50 -8.46
N SER A 69 -6.63 -10.94 -9.69
CA SER A 69 -6.97 -12.34 -10.01
C SER A 69 -5.73 -13.26 -10.05
N LYS A 70 -4.52 -12.69 -10.24
CA LYS A 70 -3.30 -13.48 -10.35
C LYS A 70 -2.86 -14.03 -8.99
N ARG A 71 -2.44 -15.29 -8.99
CA ARG A 71 -1.81 -15.95 -7.83
C ARG A 71 -0.28 -15.78 -7.96
N ASN A 72 0.28 -14.80 -7.28
CA ASN A 72 1.71 -14.59 -7.25
C ASN A 72 2.34 -15.39 -6.11
N ARG A 73 3.49 -16.04 -6.36
CA ARG A 73 4.24 -16.77 -5.35
C ARG A 73 4.70 -15.82 -4.21
N PHE A 74 5.10 -14.61 -4.55
CA PHE A 74 5.64 -13.62 -3.61
C PHE A 74 4.68 -12.44 -3.46
N ASP A 75 3.40 -12.68 -3.12
CA ASP A 75 2.43 -11.62 -2.92
C ASP A 75 2.65 -10.94 -1.56
N SER A 76 3.04 -9.68 -1.58
CA SER A 76 3.26 -8.86 -0.38
C SER A 76 2.16 -7.80 -0.17
N ARG A 77 0.95 -8.06 -0.67
CA ARG A 77 -0.20 -7.17 -0.53
C ARG A 77 -1.12 -7.65 0.60
N PRO A 78 -1.01 -7.09 1.82
CA PRO A 78 -1.81 -7.53 2.96
C PRO A 78 -3.31 -7.47 2.69
N TYR A 79 -3.80 -6.40 2.01
CA TYR A 79 -5.21 -6.27 1.65
C TYR A 79 -5.72 -7.42 0.77
N ALA A 80 -4.90 -7.89 -0.19
CA ALA A 80 -5.27 -8.98 -1.09
C ALA A 80 -5.25 -10.34 -0.37
N LEU A 81 -4.30 -10.54 0.56
CA LEU A 81 -4.26 -11.73 1.42
C LEU A 81 -5.44 -11.76 2.41
N ALA A 82 -5.85 -10.60 2.92
CA ALA A 82 -7.01 -10.49 3.79
C ALA A 82 -8.33 -10.74 3.05
N ASN A 83 -8.38 -10.49 1.73
CA ASN A 83 -9.57 -10.56 0.89
C ASN A 83 -9.38 -11.49 -0.31
N PRO A 84 -9.21 -12.82 -0.09
CA PRO A 84 -8.97 -13.78 -1.17
C PRO A 84 -10.10 -13.85 -2.20
N GLN A 85 -11.32 -13.43 -1.85
CA GLN A 85 -12.48 -13.36 -2.73
C GLN A 85 -12.29 -12.42 -3.93
N PHE A 86 -11.37 -11.44 -3.86
CA PHE A 86 -11.08 -10.58 -5.00
C PHE A 86 -10.58 -11.36 -6.23
N LYS A 87 -9.97 -12.53 -6.02
CA LYS A 87 -9.47 -13.39 -7.10
C LYS A 87 -10.57 -14.03 -7.93
N ASP A 88 -11.77 -14.10 -7.40
CA ASP A 88 -12.93 -14.76 -8.03
C ASP A 88 -13.87 -13.75 -8.69
N LEU A 89 -13.59 -12.44 -8.56
CA LEU A 89 -14.38 -11.38 -9.19
C LEU A 89 -14.10 -11.25 -10.69
N PRO A 90 -15.09 -10.78 -11.47
CA PRO A 90 -14.90 -10.46 -12.89
C PRO A 90 -13.74 -9.46 -13.10
N ILE A 91 -13.09 -9.56 -14.27
CA ILE A 91 -11.99 -8.65 -14.63
C ILE A 91 -12.56 -7.54 -15.52
N PHE A 92 -12.28 -6.27 -15.15
CA PHE A 92 -12.70 -5.10 -15.93
C PHE A 92 -11.59 -4.51 -16.82
N GLY A 93 -10.35 -4.92 -16.65
CA GLY A 93 -9.19 -4.38 -17.38
C GLY A 93 -7.87 -4.94 -16.87
N GLN A 94 -6.78 -4.35 -17.36
CA GLN A 94 -5.44 -4.71 -16.93
C GLN A 94 -4.95 -3.77 -15.82
N PHE A 95 -3.96 -4.22 -15.06
CA PHE A 95 -3.34 -3.45 -13.98
C PHE A 95 -2.78 -2.08 -14.47
N ARG A 96 -2.51 -1.17 -13.53
CA ARG A 96 -2.04 0.19 -13.80
C ARG A 96 -3.01 1.05 -14.61
N GLY A 97 -4.31 0.89 -14.36
CA GLY A 97 -5.33 1.74 -14.97
C GLY A 97 -5.56 1.52 -16.46
N GLN A 98 -5.11 0.37 -17.01
CA GLN A 98 -5.44 -0.06 -18.35
C GLN A 98 -6.87 -0.63 -18.38
N ASP A 99 -7.81 0.27 -18.13
CA ASP A 99 -9.24 -0.05 -18.08
C ASP A 99 -9.74 -0.46 -19.46
N ASN A 100 -10.72 -1.34 -19.51
CA ASN A 100 -11.41 -1.71 -20.75
C ASN A 100 -12.87 -1.24 -20.66
N PRO A 101 -13.24 -0.10 -21.30
CA PRO A 101 -14.59 0.43 -21.23
C PRO A 101 -15.67 -0.54 -21.70
N GLU A 102 -15.39 -1.37 -22.72
CA GLU A 102 -16.33 -2.36 -23.25
C GLU A 102 -16.58 -3.46 -22.20
N LEU A 103 -15.53 -3.96 -21.52
CA LEU A 103 -15.70 -4.93 -20.43
C LEU A 103 -16.46 -4.33 -19.26
N ILE A 104 -16.16 -3.08 -18.88
CA ILE A 104 -16.86 -2.39 -17.78
C ILE A 104 -18.36 -2.31 -18.08
N LEU A 105 -18.74 -2.02 -19.32
CA LEU A 105 -20.15 -1.93 -19.73
C LEU A 105 -20.87 -3.29 -19.75
N THR A 106 -20.14 -4.41 -19.81
CA THR A 106 -20.74 -5.77 -19.79
C THR A 106 -20.81 -6.38 -18.40
N LEU A 107 -20.29 -5.71 -17.36
CA LEU A 107 -20.36 -6.20 -15.98
C LEU A 107 -21.81 -6.31 -15.50
N ASP A 108 -22.13 -7.40 -14.82
CA ASP A 108 -23.41 -7.63 -14.16
C ASP A 108 -23.16 -8.16 -12.73
N PRO A 109 -23.45 -7.39 -11.69
CA PRO A 109 -24.02 -6.03 -11.73
C PRO A 109 -23.02 -4.96 -12.23
N GLN A 110 -23.51 -3.97 -12.94
CA GLN A 110 -22.70 -2.84 -13.40
C GLN A 110 -22.28 -1.94 -12.24
N PRO A 111 -21.03 -1.43 -12.20
CA PRO A 111 -20.60 -0.47 -11.18
C PRO A 111 -21.35 0.86 -11.33
N GLN A 112 -21.61 1.51 -10.20
CA GLN A 112 -22.19 2.84 -10.12
C GLN A 112 -21.11 3.94 -10.15
N LEU A 113 -19.87 3.57 -9.80
CA LEU A 113 -18.73 4.47 -9.66
C LEU A 113 -17.41 3.77 -9.97
N ILE A 114 -16.48 4.51 -10.52
CA ILE A 114 -15.08 4.11 -10.70
C ILE A 114 -14.21 5.00 -9.82
N PHE A 115 -13.54 4.43 -8.83
CA PHE A 115 -12.40 5.09 -8.19
C PHE A 115 -11.16 4.86 -9.05
N LYS A 116 -10.33 5.91 -9.23
CA LYS A 116 -9.12 5.79 -10.03
C LYS A 116 -7.93 6.49 -9.39
N THR A 117 -6.84 5.75 -9.23
CA THR A 117 -5.53 6.32 -8.85
C THR A 117 -4.65 6.51 -10.08
N PHE A 118 -3.62 7.38 -9.97
CA PHE A 118 -2.68 7.66 -11.06
C PHE A 118 -3.37 8.07 -12.37
N ALA A 119 -4.05 9.20 -12.36
CA ALA A 119 -4.85 9.72 -13.47
C ALA A 119 -4.13 9.75 -14.83
N THR A 120 -2.79 9.89 -14.83
CA THR A 120 -1.96 9.90 -16.04
C THR A 120 -1.50 8.51 -16.50
N MET A 121 -1.93 7.44 -15.80
CA MET A 121 -1.59 6.07 -16.12
C MET A 121 -2.81 5.33 -16.69
N GLY A 122 -2.64 4.70 -17.83
CA GLY A 122 -3.72 4.02 -18.54
C GLY A 122 -4.73 4.98 -19.17
N HIS A 123 -6.04 4.71 -19.03
CA HIS A 123 -7.08 5.58 -19.55
C HIS A 123 -7.19 6.90 -18.79
N ASP A 124 -7.34 7.99 -19.53
CA ASP A 124 -7.71 9.29 -18.97
C ASP A 124 -9.06 9.21 -18.26
N PRO A 125 -9.22 9.77 -17.03
CA PRO A 125 -10.45 9.64 -16.26
C PRO A 125 -11.66 10.33 -16.91
N VAL A 126 -11.49 11.42 -17.65
CA VAL A 126 -12.58 12.11 -18.36
C VAL A 126 -13.03 11.27 -19.55
N GLU A 127 -12.07 10.72 -20.30
CA GLU A 127 -12.35 9.84 -21.44
C GLU A 127 -13.03 8.54 -20.96
N LEU A 128 -12.57 7.94 -19.86
CA LEU A 128 -13.16 6.75 -19.28
C LEU A 128 -14.63 7.00 -18.88
N GLN A 129 -14.88 8.12 -18.18
CA GLN A 129 -16.25 8.53 -17.82
C GLN A 129 -17.12 8.75 -19.06
N ALA A 130 -16.60 9.41 -20.10
CA ALA A 130 -17.36 9.65 -21.34
C ALA A 130 -17.70 8.35 -22.08
N LYS A 131 -16.79 7.37 -22.09
CA LYS A 131 -17.01 6.08 -22.76
C LYS A 131 -17.95 5.16 -21.99
N THR A 132 -17.94 5.19 -20.67
CA THR A 132 -18.73 4.28 -19.84
C THR A 132 -20.04 4.88 -19.34
N GLY A 133 -20.14 6.21 -19.30
CA GLY A 133 -21.26 6.89 -18.64
C GLY A 133 -21.23 6.78 -17.12
N ILE A 134 -20.20 6.17 -16.54
CA ILE A 134 -20.06 5.94 -15.09
C ILE A 134 -19.16 7.04 -14.51
N PRO A 135 -19.55 7.70 -13.39
CA PRO A 135 -18.70 8.69 -12.74
C PRO A 135 -17.32 8.13 -12.37
N VAL A 136 -16.26 8.90 -12.62
CA VAL A 136 -14.88 8.56 -12.27
C VAL A 136 -14.36 9.56 -11.26
N VAL A 137 -14.07 9.11 -10.03
CA VAL A 137 -13.47 9.90 -8.96
C VAL A 137 -11.99 9.59 -8.85
N VAL A 138 -11.15 10.59 -9.07
CA VAL A 138 -9.69 10.46 -9.01
C VAL A 138 -9.19 10.65 -7.59
N LEU A 139 -8.24 9.80 -7.20
CA LEU A 139 -7.58 9.79 -5.89
C LEU A 139 -6.07 9.89 -6.08
N GLU A 140 -5.38 10.51 -5.13
CA GLU A 140 -3.92 10.48 -5.03
C GLU A 140 -3.48 9.43 -4.01
N VAL A 141 -2.43 8.69 -4.31
CA VAL A 141 -1.92 7.65 -3.39
C VAL A 141 -1.15 8.29 -2.23
N GLY A 142 -0.34 9.31 -2.49
CA GLY A 142 0.52 9.92 -1.46
C GLY A 142 1.55 8.97 -0.88
N ASN A 143 2.03 9.26 0.34
CA ASN A 143 2.92 8.39 1.12
C ASN A 143 2.80 8.71 2.63
N LEU A 144 3.49 7.96 3.50
CA LEU A 144 3.53 8.26 4.94
C LEU A 144 4.63 9.28 5.34
N GLY A 145 5.27 9.91 4.38
CA GLY A 145 6.27 10.96 4.55
C GLY A 145 5.74 12.34 4.10
N PRO A 146 6.44 13.05 3.18
CA PRO A 146 6.08 14.41 2.77
C PRO A 146 4.71 14.56 2.10
N GLN A 147 4.19 13.49 1.52
CA GLN A 147 2.89 13.50 0.83
C GLN A 147 1.76 12.84 1.65
N ARG A 148 1.89 12.84 2.98
CA ARG A 148 0.93 12.19 3.89
C ARG A 148 -0.47 12.78 3.78
N GLU A 149 -0.59 14.11 3.66
CA GLU A 149 -1.88 14.78 3.52
C GLU A 149 -2.63 14.39 2.24
N ARG A 150 -1.92 14.09 1.15
CA ARG A 150 -2.55 13.57 -0.08
C ARG A 150 -3.17 12.19 0.13
N PHE A 151 -2.46 11.33 0.85
CA PHE A 151 -2.99 10.01 1.23
C PHE A 151 -4.24 10.16 2.13
N TYR A 152 -4.19 11.02 3.14
CA TYR A 152 -5.32 11.24 4.04
C TYR A 152 -6.52 11.89 3.35
N SER A 153 -6.28 12.85 2.47
CA SER A 153 -7.34 13.46 1.66
C SER A 153 -8.04 12.42 0.77
N SER A 154 -7.30 11.47 0.21
CA SER A 154 -7.87 10.39 -0.59
C SER A 154 -8.69 9.40 0.26
N LEU A 155 -8.25 9.09 1.49
CA LEU A 155 -9.05 8.28 2.41
C LEU A 155 -10.35 8.98 2.78
N ARG A 156 -10.33 10.30 3.04
CA ARG A 156 -11.53 11.10 3.33
C ARG A 156 -12.48 11.13 2.15
N LEU A 157 -11.97 11.45 0.96
CA LEU A 157 -12.78 11.50 -0.26
C LEU A 157 -13.41 10.14 -0.60
N MET A 158 -12.61 9.07 -0.59
CA MET A 158 -13.15 7.73 -0.81
C MET A 158 -14.14 7.33 0.29
N GLY A 159 -13.85 7.68 1.54
CA GLY A 159 -14.73 7.44 2.68
C GLY A 159 -16.07 8.17 2.57
N GLU A 160 -16.06 9.43 2.14
CA GLU A 160 -17.27 10.24 1.89
C GLU A 160 -18.14 9.57 0.82
N VAL A 161 -17.55 9.27 -0.33
CA VAL A 161 -18.25 8.68 -1.48
C VAL A 161 -18.74 7.25 -1.20
N ALA A 162 -17.98 6.45 -0.45
CA ALA A 162 -18.33 5.07 -0.12
C ALA A 162 -19.16 4.94 1.18
N GLY A 163 -19.56 6.04 1.82
CA GLY A 163 -20.29 6.01 3.09
C GLY A 163 -19.47 5.48 4.28
N LYS A 164 -18.13 5.65 4.25
CA LYS A 164 -17.17 5.14 5.24
C LYS A 164 -16.37 6.25 5.92
N SER A 165 -16.89 7.48 6.00
CA SER A 165 -16.17 8.65 6.54
C SER A 165 -15.64 8.44 7.95
N ALA A 166 -16.43 7.80 8.84
CA ALA A 166 -16.01 7.51 10.21
C ALA A 166 -14.77 6.59 10.22
N ARG A 167 -14.72 5.58 9.33
CA ARG A 167 -13.58 4.67 9.20
C ARG A 167 -12.36 5.38 8.64
N ALA A 168 -12.52 6.32 7.73
CA ALA A 168 -11.43 7.14 7.21
C ALA A 168 -10.73 7.92 8.33
N GLU A 169 -11.47 8.60 9.20
CA GLU A 169 -10.89 9.35 10.32
C GLU A 169 -10.28 8.44 11.38
N GLU A 170 -10.87 7.27 11.64
CA GLU A 170 -10.30 6.26 12.53
C GLU A 170 -8.93 5.77 12.02
N LEU A 171 -8.83 5.48 10.72
CA LEU A 171 -7.57 5.08 10.08
C LEU A 171 -6.51 6.17 10.16
N ILE A 172 -6.87 7.41 9.84
CA ILE A 172 -5.94 8.56 9.90
C ILE A 172 -5.43 8.73 11.33
N SER A 173 -6.32 8.68 12.32
CA SER A 173 -5.95 8.76 13.73
C SER A 173 -5.01 7.63 14.14
N TYR A 174 -5.24 6.42 13.64
CA TYR A 174 -4.40 5.26 13.90
C TYR A 174 -3.01 5.43 13.28
N PHE A 175 -2.90 5.85 12.01
CA PHE A 175 -1.62 6.12 11.37
C PHE A 175 -0.80 7.15 12.15
N GLU A 176 -1.43 8.26 12.56
CA GLU A 176 -0.76 9.31 13.34
C GLU A 176 -0.31 8.80 14.71
N ALA A 177 -1.15 8.04 15.42
CA ALA A 177 -0.80 7.48 16.72
C ALA A 177 0.39 6.51 16.63
N VAL A 178 0.41 5.64 15.63
CA VAL A 178 1.51 4.68 15.43
C VAL A 178 2.81 5.39 15.06
N ILE A 179 2.77 6.40 14.18
CA ILE A 179 3.95 7.19 13.80
C ILE A 179 4.47 7.98 14.99
N ALA A 180 3.57 8.55 15.79
CA ALA A 180 3.94 9.28 17.00
C ALA A 180 4.62 8.37 18.04
N ASP A 181 4.10 7.15 18.28
CA ASP A 181 4.71 6.16 19.17
C ASP A 181 6.13 5.80 18.71
N LEU A 182 6.28 5.43 17.42
CA LEU A 182 7.58 5.08 16.83
C LEU A 182 8.61 6.20 17.02
N THR A 183 8.20 7.43 16.73
CA THR A 183 9.07 8.61 16.82
C THR A 183 9.43 8.94 18.27
N ALA A 184 8.47 8.87 19.19
CA ALA A 184 8.68 9.19 20.59
C ALA A 184 9.68 8.25 21.27
N ARG A 185 9.72 6.98 20.88
CA ARG A 185 10.65 5.96 21.46
C ARG A 185 12.12 6.29 21.25
N THR A 186 12.46 7.10 20.24
CA THR A 186 13.85 7.42 19.89
C THR A 186 14.14 8.92 19.79
N ALA A 187 13.18 9.77 20.14
CA ALA A 187 13.28 11.23 20.02
C ALA A 187 14.44 11.84 20.80
N ASP A 188 14.76 11.27 21.96
CA ASP A 188 15.84 11.74 22.86
C ASP A 188 17.22 11.20 22.47
N ILE A 189 17.34 10.32 21.46
CA ILE A 189 18.62 9.78 21.04
C ILE A 189 19.32 10.80 20.13
N PRO A 190 20.48 11.34 20.53
CA PRO A 190 21.22 12.28 19.71
C PRO A 190 21.70 11.60 18.41
N GLU A 191 21.91 12.39 17.35
CA GLU A 191 22.28 11.87 16.04
C GLU A 191 23.57 10.99 16.08
N ALA A 192 24.55 11.38 16.86
CA ALA A 192 25.79 10.63 17.05
C ALA A 192 25.59 9.26 17.72
N GLY A 193 24.48 9.05 18.41
CA GLY A 193 24.09 7.79 19.05
C GLY A 193 23.21 6.90 18.17
N ARG A 194 22.87 7.34 16.97
CA ARG A 194 21.99 6.60 16.06
C ARG A 194 22.80 5.64 15.20
N PRO A 195 22.45 4.32 15.19
CA PRO A 195 23.13 3.35 14.34
C PRO A 195 22.94 3.69 12.87
N SER A 196 24.00 3.46 12.07
CA SER A 196 23.91 3.55 10.63
C SER A 196 23.26 2.31 10.05
N ALA A 197 22.38 2.50 9.07
CA ALA A 197 21.66 1.43 8.41
C ALA A 197 21.65 1.60 6.90
N TYR A 198 21.62 0.47 6.20
CA TYR A 198 21.42 0.40 4.76
C TYR A 198 20.33 -0.62 4.45
N LEU A 199 19.39 -0.23 3.60
CA LEU A 199 18.37 -1.11 3.04
C LEU A 199 18.76 -1.45 1.60
N GLY A 200 18.93 -2.73 1.28
CA GLY A 200 19.21 -3.18 -0.09
C GLY A 200 18.10 -4.07 -0.65
N GLY A 201 18.04 -4.18 -1.98
CA GLY A 201 17.09 -5.04 -2.67
C GLY A 201 15.69 -4.45 -2.89
N VAL A 202 15.53 -3.14 -2.73
CA VAL A 202 14.23 -2.46 -2.86
C VAL A 202 13.67 -2.64 -4.27
N ALA A 203 12.40 -3.06 -4.36
CA ALA A 203 11.71 -3.21 -5.63
C ALA A 203 11.32 -1.86 -6.23
N TYR A 204 11.58 -1.69 -7.51
CA TYR A 204 11.10 -0.55 -8.31
C TYR A 204 10.79 -1.01 -9.73
N LYS A 205 9.51 -1.04 -10.10
CA LYS A 205 9.03 -1.63 -11.38
C LYS A 205 9.48 -3.08 -11.60
N GLY A 206 9.74 -3.80 -10.50
CA GLY A 206 10.24 -5.18 -10.45
C GLY A 206 11.28 -5.36 -9.34
N PRO A 207 11.74 -6.59 -9.10
CA PRO A 207 12.77 -6.89 -8.10
C PRO A 207 14.17 -6.46 -8.59
N HIS A 208 15.04 -6.12 -7.64
CA HIS A 208 16.40 -5.65 -7.88
C HIS A 208 17.42 -6.31 -6.97
N GLY A 209 18.72 -6.15 -7.30
CA GLY A 209 19.87 -6.54 -6.50
C GLY A 209 20.10 -5.64 -5.29
N PHE A 210 21.14 -5.96 -4.49
CA PHE A 210 21.40 -5.31 -3.20
C PHE A 210 21.73 -3.81 -3.31
N GLN A 211 22.18 -3.34 -4.46
CA GLN A 211 22.47 -1.94 -4.73
C GLN A 211 21.21 -1.04 -4.81
N SER A 212 20.04 -1.63 -5.09
CA SER A 212 18.77 -0.89 -5.12
C SER A 212 18.32 -0.55 -3.70
N THR A 213 18.04 0.72 -3.46
CA THR A 213 17.77 1.27 -2.14
C THR A 213 16.80 2.45 -2.19
N GLU A 214 16.39 2.95 -1.03
CA GLU A 214 15.48 4.08 -0.90
C GLU A 214 16.04 5.14 0.07
N PRO A 215 16.40 6.34 -0.45
CA PRO A 215 16.90 7.44 0.37
C PRO A 215 15.90 7.93 1.43
N GLY A 216 14.63 7.98 1.06
CA GLY A 216 13.54 8.43 1.93
C GLY A 216 12.82 7.32 2.68
N TYR A 217 13.45 6.16 2.93
CA TYR A 217 12.82 4.97 3.51
C TYR A 217 12.06 5.29 4.81
N PRO A 218 10.71 5.28 4.82
CA PRO A 218 9.93 5.78 5.94
C PRO A 218 10.18 5.04 7.25
N PRO A 219 10.35 3.69 7.28
CA PRO A 219 10.65 3.00 8.53
C PRO A 219 11.92 3.49 9.23
N PHE A 220 12.99 3.83 8.49
CA PHE A 220 14.19 4.41 9.09
C PHE A 220 13.92 5.80 9.67
N ALA A 221 13.16 6.62 8.95
CA ALA A 221 12.81 7.96 9.40
C ALA A 221 11.99 7.93 10.70
N PHE A 222 11.02 7.01 10.81
CA PHE A 222 10.15 6.91 11.99
C PHE A 222 10.91 6.49 13.27
N VAL A 223 11.93 5.67 13.14
CA VAL A 223 12.73 5.21 14.30
C VAL A 223 14.05 5.97 14.45
N GLY A 224 14.26 7.02 13.66
CA GLY A 224 15.47 7.82 13.74
C GLY A 224 16.77 7.05 13.43
N ALA A 225 16.73 6.05 12.55
CA ALA A 225 17.92 5.38 12.06
C ALA A 225 18.71 6.29 11.11
N ARG A 226 20.03 6.24 11.15
CA ARG A 226 20.87 6.96 10.21
C ARG A 226 20.95 6.22 8.88
N ASN A 227 20.09 6.60 7.92
CA ASN A 227 20.12 6.07 6.56
C ASN A 227 21.33 6.64 5.80
N LEU A 228 22.29 5.78 5.44
CA LEU A 228 23.52 6.22 4.76
C LEU A 228 23.30 6.67 3.31
N VAL A 229 22.16 6.33 2.72
CA VAL A 229 21.79 6.78 1.37
C VAL A 229 21.21 8.21 1.38
N HIS A 230 20.92 8.72 2.56
CA HIS A 230 20.41 10.07 2.70
C HIS A 230 21.51 11.07 2.33
N SER A 231 21.41 11.68 1.14
CA SER A 231 22.40 12.63 0.68
C SER A 231 22.47 13.87 1.58
N GLU A 232 23.66 14.32 1.89
CA GLU A 232 23.97 15.55 2.66
C GLU A 232 23.39 16.84 2.03
N GLY A 233 22.63 16.75 0.93
CA GLY A 233 22.10 17.87 0.15
C GLY A 233 20.59 18.11 0.20
N GLY A 234 19.81 17.38 1.00
CA GLY A 234 18.37 17.68 1.24
C GLY A 234 17.40 17.34 0.08
N ALA A 235 17.88 17.09 -1.13
CA ALA A 235 17.04 16.80 -2.31
C ALA A 235 16.55 15.34 -2.40
N ALA A 236 17.09 14.44 -1.57
CA ALA A 236 16.82 13.00 -1.67
C ALA A 236 15.58 12.54 -0.88
N LYS A 237 14.93 13.40 -0.11
CA LYS A 237 13.77 13.02 0.73
C LYS A 237 12.56 12.52 -0.07
N ASP A 238 12.44 12.95 -1.32
CA ASP A 238 11.32 12.57 -2.20
C ASP A 238 11.69 11.47 -3.23
N VAL A 239 12.92 10.95 -3.17
CA VAL A 239 13.37 9.88 -4.06
C VAL A 239 13.00 8.53 -3.46
N SER A 240 12.03 7.86 -4.08
CA SER A 240 11.53 6.55 -3.66
C SER A 240 12.41 5.37 -4.07
N ASN A 241 13.40 5.59 -4.93
CA ASN A 241 14.34 4.56 -5.36
C ASN A 241 15.61 5.18 -5.95
N THR A 242 16.75 4.58 -5.62
CA THR A 242 18.05 4.86 -6.26
C THR A 242 18.89 3.60 -6.27
N SER A 243 20.01 3.64 -6.97
CA SER A 243 21.04 2.59 -6.92
C SER A 243 22.35 3.17 -6.43
N VAL A 244 22.96 2.50 -5.47
CA VAL A 244 24.26 2.86 -4.88
C VAL A 244 25.31 1.88 -5.37
N ALA A 245 26.47 2.40 -5.82
CA ALA A 245 27.58 1.56 -6.24
C ALA A 245 28.04 0.65 -5.06
N LYS A 246 28.38 -0.59 -5.37
CA LYS A 246 28.83 -1.57 -4.38
C LYS A 246 30.02 -1.05 -3.55
N GLU A 247 30.97 -0.42 -4.21
CA GLU A 247 32.16 0.17 -3.60
C GLU A 247 31.81 1.22 -2.56
N GLN A 248 30.75 1.99 -2.82
CA GLN A 248 30.25 3.01 -1.89
C GLN A 248 29.61 2.36 -0.67
N ILE A 249 28.83 1.29 -0.85
CA ILE A 249 28.22 0.53 0.26
C ILE A 249 29.33 -0.04 1.15
N VAL A 250 30.39 -0.62 0.53
CA VAL A 250 31.55 -1.15 1.26
C VAL A 250 32.31 -0.03 1.99
N ALA A 251 32.49 1.12 1.35
CA ALA A 251 33.18 2.27 1.97
C ALA A 251 32.40 2.87 3.15
N TRP A 252 31.08 2.83 3.12
CA TRP A 252 30.24 3.29 4.24
C TRP A 252 30.27 2.32 5.43
N ASP A 253 30.45 1.02 5.19
CA ASP A 253 30.42 -0.07 6.19
C ASP A 253 29.29 0.11 7.24
N PRO A 254 28.00 0.05 6.83
CA PRO A 254 26.87 0.31 7.71
C PRO A 254 26.85 -0.64 8.91
N ASP A 255 26.43 -0.13 10.09
CA ASP A 255 26.30 -0.95 11.30
C ASP A 255 25.28 -2.07 11.16
N TYR A 256 24.20 -1.83 10.39
CA TYR A 256 23.11 -2.77 10.15
C TYR A 256 22.72 -2.81 8.67
N LEU A 257 22.46 -4.02 8.18
CA LEU A 257 21.94 -4.26 6.84
C LEU A 257 20.52 -4.80 6.92
N PHE A 258 19.63 -4.19 6.16
CA PHE A 258 18.28 -4.69 5.93
C PHE A 258 18.13 -5.11 4.47
N VAL A 259 17.46 -6.23 4.24
CA VAL A 259 17.19 -6.77 2.89
C VAL A 259 15.70 -6.71 2.66
N ASP A 260 15.28 -5.94 1.67
CA ASP A 260 13.92 -6.02 1.15
C ASP A 260 13.73 -7.37 0.46
N LEU A 261 12.82 -8.18 0.99
CA LEU A 261 12.63 -9.56 0.54
C LEU A 261 12.01 -9.69 -0.86
N SER A 262 11.57 -8.58 -1.48
CA SER A 262 11.17 -8.58 -2.89
C SER A 262 12.28 -9.09 -3.82
N THR A 263 13.55 -8.90 -3.41
CA THR A 263 14.71 -9.39 -4.14
C THR A 263 14.69 -10.91 -4.39
N GLN A 264 13.98 -11.70 -3.56
CA GLN A 264 13.82 -13.16 -3.74
C GLN A 264 13.06 -13.53 -5.03
N GLN A 265 12.30 -12.59 -5.60
CA GLN A 265 11.61 -12.81 -6.87
C GLN A 265 12.58 -13.00 -8.04
N MET A 266 13.84 -12.60 -7.89
CA MET A 266 14.90 -12.85 -8.88
C MET A 266 15.38 -14.31 -8.89
N GLY A 267 14.96 -15.12 -7.90
CA GLY A 267 15.32 -16.51 -7.73
C GLY A 267 16.62 -16.73 -6.92
N ASP A 268 16.98 -17.99 -6.73
CA ASP A 268 18.05 -18.39 -5.79
C ASP A 268 19.46 -18.00 -6.23
N ARG A 269 19.64 -17.67 -7.52
CA ARG A 269 20.95 -17.38 -8.14
C ARG A 269 21.11 -15.91 -8.54
N ALA A 270 20.23 -15.04 -8.05
CA ALA A 270 20.27 -13.62 -8.36
C ALA A 270 19.65 -12.81 -7.19
N GLY A 271 19.75 -11.49 -7.27
CA GLY A 271 19.18 -10.57 -6.29
C GLY A 271 20.04 -10.34 -5.07
N GLY A 272 19.62 -9.40 -4.23
CA GLY A 272 20.44 -8.86 -3.15
C GLY A 272 20.86 -9.88 -2.12
N LEU A 273 20.01 -10.86 -1.80
CA LEU A 273 20.37 -11.91 -0.85
C LEU A 273 21.43 -12.87 -1.41
N HIS A 274 21.34 -13.20 -2.70
CA HIS A 274 22.37 -13.98 -3.39
C HIS A 274 23.70 -13.22 -3.44
N GLU A 275 23.66 -11.93 -3.80
CA GLU A 275 24.84 -11.07 -3.84
C GLU A 275 25.54 -10.98 -2.48
N LEU A 276 24.79 -10.78 -1.40
CA LEU A 276 25.35 -10.77 -0.04
C LEU A 276 26.04 -12.08 0.35
N ARG A 277 25.59 -13.22 -0.19
CA ARG A 277 26.15 -14.55 0.09
C ARG A 277 27.37 -14.90 -0.75
N THR A 278 27.48 -14.32 -1.94
CA THR A 278 28.45 -14.78 -2.94
C THR A 278 29.48 -13.75 -3.36
N ASP A 279 29.19 -12.45 -3.20
CA ASP A 279 30.12 -11.39 -3.58
C ASP A 279 31.18 -11.16 -2.48
N PRO A 280 32.49 -11.36 -2.80
CA PRO A 280 33.57 -11.19 -1.82
C PRO A 280 33.66 -9.77 -1.25
N ALA A 281 33.21 -8.73 -1.99
CA ALA A 281 33.21 -7.37 -1.50
C ALA A 281 32.23 -7.19 -0.32
N TYR A 282 31.03 -7.75 -0.42
CA TYR A 282 30.08 -7.70 0.69
C TYR A 282 30.50 -8.54 1.91
N ALA A 283 31.30 -9.59 1.70
CA ALA A 283 31.85 -10.37 2.81
C ALA A 283 32.82 -9.55 3.71
N THR A 284 33.31 -8.41 3.24
CA THR A 284 34.17 -7.50 4.02
C THR A 284 33.39 -6.61 5.00
N LEU A 285 32.09 -6.43 4.76
CA LEU A 285 31.22 -5.61 5.61
C LEU A 285 31.20 -6.11 7.06
N THR A 286 31.34 -5.21 8.00
CA THR A 286 31.30 -5.51 9.44
C THR A 286 29.94 -6.11 9.83
N ALA A 287 28.84 -5.58 9.32
CA ALA A 287 27.50 -6.12 9.54
C ALA A 287 27.34 -7.58 9.04
N VAL A 288 27.97 -7.92 7.92
CA VAL A 288 27.97 -9.31 7.41
C VAL A 288 28.80 -10.24 8.31
N ARG A 289 29.98 -9.79 8.75
CA ARG A 289 30.86 -10.56 9.63
C ARG A 289 30.25 -10.85 10.99
N GLU A 290 29.49 -9.89 11.53
CA GLU A 290 28.85 -9.97 12.84
C GLU A 290 27.41 -10.48 12.78
N GLY A 291 26.91 -10.80 11.58
CA GLY A 291 25.56 -11.32 11.36
C GLY A 291 24.47 -10.29 11.65
N ARG A 292 24.74 -8.99 11.43
CA ARG A 292 23.75 -7.91 11.54
C ARG A 292 23.05 -7.65 10.20
N VAL A 293 22.53 -8.72 9.59
CA VAL A 293 21.74 -8.72 8.36
C VAL A 293 20.34 -9.22 8.67
N PHE A 294 19.32 -8.46 8.27
CA PHE A 294 17.93 -8.71 8.64
C PHE A 294 16.99 -8.59 7.44
N GLY A 295 15.93 -9.41 7.41
CA GLY A 295 14.91 -9.35 6.38
C GLY A 295 13.74 -8.45 6.75
N VAL A 296 13.29 -7.62 5.81
CA VAL A 296 12.08 -6.82 5.94
C VAL A 296 11.07 -7.17 4.86
N LEU A 297 9.78 -7.05 5.17
CA LEU A 297 8.72 -7.29 4.20
C LEU A 297 8.74 -6.22 3.11
N PRO A 298 8.57 -6.60 1.84
CA PRO A 298 8.36 -5.64 0.78
C PRO A 298 7.08 -4.84 1.02
N TYR A 299 7.17 -3.53 0.98
CA TYR A 299 5.98 -2.70 1.04
C TYR A 299 5.62 -2.06 -0.31
N ASN A 300 6.53 -2.05 -1.27
CA ASN A 300 6.33 -1.45 -2.58
C ASN A 300 5.90 -2.51 -3.62
N TRP A 301 4.67 -2.99 -3.50
CA TRP A 301 4.05 -3.92 -4.44
C TRP A 301 2.69 -3.42 -4.88
N TYR A 302 2.54 -3.11 -6.17
CA TYR A 302 1.34 -2.49 -6.73
C TYR A 302 0.93 -1.24 -5.93
N SER A 303 1.84 -0.26 -5.87
CA SER A 303 1.88 0.87 -4.95
C SER A 303 2.26 0.48 -3.50
N GLN A 304 2.25 1.44 -2.59
CA GLN A 304 2.75 1.28 -1.23
C GLN A 304 1.74 0.57 -0.33
N ASN A 305 2.18 -0.45 0.40
CA ASN A 305 1.45 -1.10 1.48
C ASN A 305 1.80 -0.39 2.79
N TYR A 306 0.99 0.58 3.19
CA TYR A 306 1.28 1.48 4.31
C TYR A 306 1.36 0.75 5.64
N GLU A 307 0.54 -0.27 5.84
CA GLU A 307 0.56 -1.15 6.99
C GLU A 307 1.90 -1.89 7.14
N SER A 308 2.51 -2.33 6.03
CA SER A 308 3.82 -2.97 6.04
C SER A 308 4.94 -1.99 6.33
N ILE A 309 4.80 -0.71 5.96
CA ILE A 309 5.74 0.36 6.36
C ILE A 309 5.78 0.48 7.88
N LEU A 310 4.61 0.55 8.54
CA LEU A 310 4.51 0.67 9.99
C LEU A 310 5.05 -0.58 10.70
N ALA A 311 4.70 -1.77 10.22
CA ALA A 311 5.16 -3.03 10.77
C ALA A 311 6.69 -3.19 10.65
N ASN A 312 7.28 -2.86 9.50
CA ASN A 312 8.73 -2.83 9.30
C ASN A 312 9.40 -1.84 10.26
N ALA A 313 8.80 -0.68 10.53
CA ALA A 313 9.36 0.32 11.43
C ALA A 313 9.48 -0.22 12.88
N TYR A 314 8.48 -0.95 13.39
CA TYR A 314 8.58 -1.59 14.70
C TYR A 314 9.67 -2.66 14.76
N PHE A 315 9.79 -3.49 13.73
CA PHE A 315 10.86 -4.47 13.65
C PHE A 315 12.25 -3.82 13.62
N ILE A 316 12.42 -2.79 12.78
CA ILE A 316 13.68 -2.05 12.66
C ILE A 316 14.00 -1.36 13.97
N GLY A 317 13.03 -0.71 14.60
CA GLY A 317 13.19 -0.10 15.92
C GLY A 317 13.64 -1.09 16.98
N LYS A 318 13.00 -2.29 17.04
CA LYS A 318 13.40 -3.37 17.95
C LYS A 318 14.80 -3.89 17.67
N THR A 319 15.22 -3.91 16.41
CA THR A 319 16.55 -4.36 16.00
C THR A 319 17.63 -3.36 16.37
N LEU A 320 17.39 -2.06 16.15
CA LEU A 320 18.37 -1.00 16.37
C LEU A 320 18.42 -0.53 17.82
N TYR A 321 17.28 -0.55 18.52
CA TYR A 321 17.10 0.00 19.87
C TYR A 321 16.32 -1.00 20.75
N PRO A 322 16.85 -2.18 21.04
CA PRO A 322 16.11 -3.27 21.68
C PRO A 322 15.51 -2.91 23.03
N GLU A 323 16.16 -2.02 23.79
CA GLU A 323 15.67 -1.57 25.11
C GLU A 323 14.46 -0.61 24.97
N ARG A 324 14.47 0.26 23.93
CA ARG A 324 13.39 1.22 23.65
C ARG A 324 12.11 0.53 23.14
N PHE A 325 12.26 -0.64 22.56
CA PHE A 325 11.19 -1.47 22.02
C PHE A 325 11.08 -2.79 22.80
N ALA A 326 11.45 -2.81 24.10
CA ALA A 326 11.46 -4.04 24.90
C ALA A 326 10.07 -4.71 24.97
N ASP A 327 9.02 -3.90 24.99
CA ASP A 327 7.60 -4.27 25.02
C ASP A 327 7.06 -4.80 23.68
N ILE A 328 7.83 -4.70 22.58
CA ILE A 328 7.39 -5.07 21.24
C ILE A 328 7.84 -6.48 20.86
N ASP A 329 6.87 -7.32 20.48
CA ASP A 329 7.07 -8.48 19.63
C ASP A 329 6.73 -8.06 18.20
N PRO A 330 7.70 -8.02 17.25
CA PRO A 330 7.48 -7.49 15.92
C PRO A 330 6.43 -8.25 15.10
N ALA A 331 6.34 -9.57 15.26
CA ALA A 331 5.36 -10.38 14.52
C ALA A 331 3.94 -10.13 15.05
N ALA A 332 3.77 -10.11 16.36
CA ALA A 332 2.49 -9.79 17.00
C ALA A 332 2.06 -8.35 16.69
N LYS A 333 3.00 -7.38 16.70
CA LYS A 333 2.71 -5.99 16.35
C LYS A 333 2.33 -5.84 14.87
N ALA A 334 2.97 -6.58 13.96
CA ALA A 334 2.57 -6.62 12.56
C ALA A 334 1.14 -7.14 12.40
N ASP A 335 0.78 -8.22 13.07
CA ASP A 335 -0.59 -8.77 13.00
C ASP A 335 -1.62 -7.86 13.66
N GLU A 336 -1.28 -7.11 14.70
CA GLU A 336 -2.12 -6.05 15.28
C GLU A 336 -2.41 -4.96 14.22
N ILE A 337 -1.36 -4.44 13.55
CA ILE A 337 -1.46 -3.42 12.50
C ILE A 337 -2.28 -3.93 11.32
N TYR A 338 -2.01 -5.14 10.84
CA TYR A 338 -2.76 -5.73 9.73
C TYR A 338 -4.22 -5.98 10.10
N SER A 339 -4.49 -6.50 11.30
CA SER A 339 -5.87 -6.72 11.76
C SER A 339 -6.66 -5.43 11.83
N PHE A 340 -6.04 -4.35 12.30
CA PHE A 340 -6.69 -3.04 12.34
C PHE A 340 -6.95 -2.48 10.94
N ILE A 341 -5.94 -2.49 10.05
CA ILE A 341 -6.02 -1.79 8.76
C ILE A 341 -6.76 -2.61 7.70
N VAL A 342 -6.45 -3.92 7.57
CA VAL A 342 -7.03 -4.79 6.52
C VAL A 342 -8.00 -5.84 7.06
N GLY A 343 -8.27 -5.85 8.37
CA GLY A 343 -9.28 -6.69 9.00
C GLY A 343 -8.82 -8.11 9.34
N LYS A 344 -7.56 -8.51 9.05
CA LYS A 344 -7.04 -9.86 9.33
C LYS A 344 -5.55 -9.86 9.67
N PRO A 345 -5.09 -10.76 10.58
CA PRO A 345 -3.69 -11.00 10.84
C PRO A 345 -3.08 -11.80 9.68
N VAL A 346 -2.28 -11.16 8.83
CA VAL A 346 -1.73 -11.77 7.60
C VAL A 346 -0.20 -11.87 7.62
N PHE A 347 0.47 -11.46 8.69
CA PHE A 347 1.93 -11.48 8.78
C PHE A 347 2.49 -12.89 8.52
N ARG A 348 1.96 -13.90 9.19
CA ARG A 348 2.42 -15.28 9.05
C ARG A 348 2.30 -15.76 7.60
N ALA A 349 1.13 -15.61 6.98
CA ALA A 349 0.89 -16.05 5.61
C ALA A 349 1.83 -15.35 4.63
N MET A 350 2.07 -14.06 4.82
CA MET A 350 2.98 -13.29 4.00
C MET A 350 4.44 -13.72 4.22
N ASN A 351 4.87 -13.90 5.47
CA ASN A 351 6.24 -14.31 5.80
C ASN A 351 6.57 -15.71 5.26
N GLU A 352 5.63 -16.65 5.27
CA GLU A 352 5.78 -17.97 4.66
C GLU A 352 6.13 -17.87 3.16
N THR A 353 5.55 -16.91 2.42
CA THR A 353 5.87 -16.70 0.99
C THR A 353 7.30 -16.24 0.76
N PHE A 354 7.91 -15.60 1.75
CA PHE A 354 9.31 -15.15 1.75
C PHE A 354 10.24 -16.09 2.55
N GLY A 355 9.88 -17.37 2.68
CA GLY A 355 10.70 -18.39 3.31
C GLY A 355 10.96 -18.17 4.80
N ASN A 356 10.04 -17.49 5.50
CA ASN A 356 10.12 -17.10 6.91
C ASN A 356 11.35 -16.24 7.26
N LEU A 357 11.81 -15.42 6.30
CA LEU A 357 12.96 -14.54 6.49
C LEU A 357 12.59 -13.14 6.98
N ALA A 358 11.30 -12.76 6.91
CA ALA A 358 10.87 -11.46 7.42
C ALA A 358 11.00 -11.41 8.95
N TYR A 359 11.53 -10.30 9.43
CA TYR A 359 11.75 -10.01 10.85
C TYR A 359 12.68 -11.01 11.54
N THR A 360 13.61 -11.56 10.76
CA THR A 360 14.64 -12.46 11.28
C THR A 360 16.03 -12.00 10.89
N ARG A 361 17.02 -12.46 11.66
CA ARG A 361 18.42 -12.38 11.25
C ARG A 361 18.66 -13.39 10.13
N ILE A 362 19.24 -12.93 9.02
CA ILE A 362 19.52 -13.76 7.85
C ILE A 362 20.98 -14.21 7.89
N SER A 363 21.21 -15.53 7.82
CA SER A 363 22.57 -16.07 7.59
C SER A 363 22.96 -15.84 6.14
N VAL A 364 24.08 -15.13 5.95
CA VAL A 364 24.69 -14.86 4.64
C VAL A 364 26.06 -15.53 4.49
N ARG A 365 26.41 -16.40 5.45
CA ARG A 365 27.62 -17.22 5.45
C ARG A 365 27.29 -18.69 5.63
#